data_4a9f973ac60a1b398395a448d9807745
#
_entry.id   4a9f973ac60a1b398395a448d9807745
#
_cell.length_a   1.000
_cell.length_b   1.000
_cell.length_c   1.000
_cell.angle_alpha   90.00
_cell.angle_beta   90.00
_cell.angle_gamma   90.00
#
_symmetry.space_group_name_H-M   'P 1'
#
loop_
_entity.id
_entity.type
_entity.pdbx_description
1 polymer ?
#
loop_
_entity_poly.entity_id
_entity_poly.type
_entity_poly.pdbx_seq_one_letter_code
_entity_poly.pdbx_strand_id
1 'polypeptide(L)'
;MDPQDIDWNNVWKEQLRKHQESSNRKECASIWEEKDAARRFWEMTQRDGNKRARKTIEGLNITPESRVLDIGAGPGSLAIPLSQKVAHVTAVEPSTGMVEVLKENMEEKECDNISIIKKRWEDIDTEKDLEGPYDIIIASFSLGMPDIRKAIEDMEAVSSGYIYLYWFAGERSWDRYSKEIWPKLHRKEYKPSPKCDVLYNVLYQMGIYPNMETFTLGRTEAYSTPNEAMENLSNHFALKNDKQKKILEQYLESKLRNEHGNYIHDARSTRVKIWWKNKKEKK
;
A
#
# COMPACT_ATOMS: atom_id res chain seq x y z
N MET A 1 25.01 13.83 16.68
CA MET A 1 23.53 14.00 16.71
C MET A 1 23.00 12.81 17.47
N ASP A 2 22.40 13.01 18.61
CA ASP A 2 21.78 11.92 19.36
C ASP A 2 20.58 11.41 18.55
N PRO A 3 20.42 10.09 18.34
CA PRO A 3 19.23 9.53 17.68
C PRO A 3 17.90 9.92 18.34
N GLN A 4 17.92 10.30 19.61
CA GLN A 4 16.75 10.79 20.34
C GLN A 4 16.32 12.20 19.93
N ASP A 5 17.24 13.01 19.37
CA ASP A 5 16.95 14.38 18.91
C ASP A 5 16.31 14.42 17.52
N ILE A 6 16.20 13.29 16.82
CA ILE A 6 15.64 13.22 15.48
C ILE A 6 14.11 13.16 15.57
N ASP A 7 13.43 14.12 14.98
CA ASP A 7 11.97 14.00 14.74
C ASP A 7 11.69 13.07 13.56
N TRP A 8 11.45 11.80 13.86
CA TRP A 8 11.21 10.77 12.84
C TRP A 8 9.90 10.97 12.06
N ASN A 9 8.90 11.63 12.66
CA ASN A 9 7.69 12.02 11.94
C ASN A 9 7.99 13.06 10.87
N ASN A 10 8.85 14.05 11.18
CA ASN A 10 9.31 15.01 10.19
C ASN A 10 10.18 14.35 9.10
N VAL A 11 11.01 13.38 9.45
CA VAL A 11 11.79 12.58 8.47
C VAL A 11 10.84 11.86 7.51
N TRP A 12 9.77 11.23 8.02
CA TRP A 12 8.73 10.58 7.20
C TRP A 12 8.09 11.59 6.23
N LYS A 13 7.62 12.69 6.76
CA LYS A 13 6.97 13.76 5.99
C LYS A 13 7.86 14.30 4.86
N GLU A 14 9.12 14.58 5.17
CA GLU A 14 10.08 15.09 4.20
C GLU A 14 10.45 14.05 3.13
N GLN A 15 10.61 12.78 3.49
CA GLN A 15 10.85 11.71 2.50
C GLN A 15 9.63 11.52 1.58
N LEU A 16 8.42 11.55 2.12
CA LEU A 16 7.19 11.44 1.34
C LEU A 16 7.06 12.62 0.37
N ARG A 17 7.27 13.86 0.84
CA ARG A 17 7.24 15.07 0.01
C ARG A 17 8.27 14.99 -1.13
N LYS A 18 9.52 14.64 -0.82
CA LYS A 18 10.58 14.47 -1.83
C LYS A 18 10.25 13.38 -2.84
N HIS A 19 9.62 12.29 -2.40
CA HIS A 19 9.14 11.25 -3.30
C HIS A 19 8.08 11.77 -4.26
N GLN A 20 7.06 12.46 -3.76
CA GLN A 20 5.99 13.05 -4.57
C GLN A 20 6.54 14.05 -5.60
N GLU A 21 7.42 14.97 -5.17
CA GLU A 21 8.06 15.94 -6.05
C GLU A 21 8.94 15.28 -7.12
N SER A 22 9.73 14.26 -6.74
CA SER A 22 10.60 13.56 -7.68
C SER A 22 9.82 12.73 -8.69
N SER A 23 8.74 12.07 -8.26
CA SER A 23 7.94 11.17 -9.09
C SER A 23 6.87 11.87 -9.94
N ASN A 24 6.73 13.20 -9.83
CA ASN A 24 5.65 13.99 -10.45
C ASN A 24 4.23 13.50 -10.08
N ARG A 25 4.09 12.83 -8.95
CA ARG A 25 2.80 12.35 -8.44
C ARG A 25 2.36 13.23 -7.29
N LYS A 26 1.17 13.82 -7.41
CA LYS A 26 0.62 14.63 -6.33
C LYS A 26 0.23 13.76 -5.13
N GLU A 27 -0.33 12.57 -5.38
CA GLU A 27 -0.82 11.64 -4.35
C GLU A 27 -0.82 10.20 -4.84
N CYS A 28 -0.65 9.24 -3.92
CA CYS A 28 -0.74 7.82 -4.26
C CYS A 28 -2.14 7.43 -4.76
N ALA A 29 -3.19 8.02 -4.19
CA ALA A 29 -4.58 7.72 -4.52
C ALA A 29 -4.98 8.17 -5.94
N SER A 30 -4.35 9.23 -6.49
CA SER A 30 -4.74 9.81 -7.78
C SER A 30 -4.66 8.87 -8.98
N ILE A 31 -3.85 7.82 -8.91
CA ILE A 31 -3.76 6.80 -9.98
C ILE A 31 -4.94 5.84 -9.99
N TRP A 32 -5.74 5.84 -8.92
CA TRP A 32 -6.84 4.92 -8.70
C TRP A 32 -8.23 5.56 -8.85
N GLU A 33 -8.26 6.85 -9.25
CA GLU A 33 -9.54 7.55 -9.51
C GLU A 33 -10.29 6.95 -10.69
N GLU A 34 -9.56 6.40 -11.67
CA GLU A 34 -10.13 5.77 -12.85
C GLU A 34 -10.56 4.32 -12.53
N LYS A 35 -11.84 4.01 -12.75
CA LYS A 35 -12.42 2.69 -12.50
C LYS A 35 -11.68 1.55 -13.21
N ASP A 36 -11.26 1.76 -14.46
CA ASP A 36 -10.54 0.75 -15.23
C ASP A 36 -9.17 0.41 -14.61
N ALA A 37 -8.49 1.40 -14.02
CA ALA A 37 -7.25 1.16 -13.29
C ALA A 37 -7.49 0.33 -12.02
N ALA A 38 -8.57 0.65 -11.29
CA ALA A 38 -8.98 -0.08 -10.09
C ALA A 38 -9.40 -1.52 -10.44
N ARG A 39 -10.12 -1.72 -11.54
CA ARG A 39 -10.53 -3.05 -12.02
C ARG A 39 -9.32 -3.90 -12.41
N ARG A 40 -8.37 -3.38 -13.19
CA ARG A 40 -7.12 -4.09 -13.50
C ARG A 40 -6.34 -4.47 -12.26
N PHE A 41 -6.32 -3.60 -11.24
CA PHE A 41 -5.67 -3.92 -9.97
C PHE A 41 -6.39 -5.06 -9.25
N TRP A 42 -7.73 -5.05 -9.17
CA TRP A 42 -8.52 -6.14 -8.62
C TRP A 42 -8.22 -7.46 -9.32
N GLU A 43 -8.34 -7.52 -10.65
CA GLU A 43 -8.06 -8.70 -11.46
C GLU A 43 -6.63 -9.24 -11.22
N MET A 44 -5.66 -8.33 -11.15
CA MET A 44 -4.28 -8.70 -10.83
C MET A 44 -4.17 -9.38 -9.47
N THR A 45 -4.92 -8.91 -8.46
CA THR A 45 -4.90 -9.51 -7.12
C THR A 45 -5.58 -10.89 -7.08
N GLN A 46 -6.52 -11.15 -8.00
CA GLN A 46 -7.25 -12.41 -8.06
C GLN A 46 -6.51 -13.51 -8.85
N ARG A 47 -5.54 -13.19 -9.71
CA ARG A 47 -4.87 -14.16 -10.61
C ARG A 47 -4.23 -15.34 -9.90
N ASP A 48 -3.77 -15.18 -8.66
CA ASP A 48 -3.20 -16.25 -7.83
C ASP A 48 -4.14 -16.74 -6.71
N GLY A 49 -5.45 -16.51 -6.88
CA GLY A 49 -6.49 -16.80 -5.90
C GLY A 49 -6.38 -15.92 -4.66
N ASN A 50 -5.94 -14.68 -4.85
CA ASN A 50 -5.76 -13.70 -3.76
C ASN A 50 -4.84 -14.19 -2.62
N LYS A 51 -3.78 -14.90 -2.98
CA LYS A 51 -2.84 -15.54 -2.04
C LYS A 51 -2.28 -14.56 -1.01
N ARG A 52 -2.04 -13.30 -1.44
CA ARG A 52 -1.57 -12.25 -0.53
C ARG A 52 -2.60 -11.98 0.57
N ALA A 53 -3.86 -11.75 0.21
CA ALA A 53 -4.91 -11.46 1.18
C ALA A 53 -5.13 -12.65 2.12
N ARG A 54 -5.16 -13.88 1.59
CA ARG A 54 -5.28 -15.08 2.42
C ARG A 54 -4.19 -15.16 3.48
N LYS A 55 -2.91 -15.01 3.08
CA LYS A 55 -1.79 -14.99 4.04
C LYS A 55 -1.87 -13.85 5.05
N THR A 56 -2.33 -12.67 4.60
CA THR A 56 -2.55 -11.53 5.50
C THR A 56 -3.59 -11.91 6.55
N ILE A 57 -4.75 -12.41 6.14
CA ILE A 57 -5.87 -12.75 7.03
C ILE A 57 -5.51 -13.90 7.99
N GLU A 58 -4.81 -14.95 7.51
CA GLU A 58 -4.29 -16.04 8.35
C GLU A 58 -3.38 -15.54 9.48
N GLY A 59 -2.71 -14.42 9.26
CA GLY A 59 -1.83 -13.79 10.25
C GLY A 59 -2.51 -12.79 11.19
N LEU A 60 -3.84 -12.62 11.13
CA LEU A 60 -4.60 -11.72 11.99
C LEU A 60 -5.22 -12.46 13.18
N ASN A 61 -5.33 -11.79 14.32
CA ASN A 61 -5.99 -12.34 15.50
C ASN A 61 -7.49 -12.00 15.48
N ILE A 62 -8.23 -12.55 14.47
CA ILE A 62 -9.66 -12.34 14.27
C ILE A 62 -10.51 -13.46 14.88
N THR A 63 -11.74 -13.13 15.23
CA THR A 63 -12.83 -14.07 15.58
C THR A 63 -14.08 -13.74 14.76
N PRO A 64 -15.09 -14.61 14.70
CA PRO A 64 -16.35 -14.30 14.02
C PRO A 64 -17.06 -13.04 14.53
N GLU A 65 -16.82 -12.64 15.78
CA GLU A 65 -17.40 -11.46 16.40
C GLU A 65 -16.58 -10.19 16.16
N SER A 66 -15.40 -10.30 15.59
CA SER A 66 -14.50 -9.17 15.39
C SER A 66 -15.09 -8.08 14.51
N ARG A 67 -14.83 -6.83 14.86
CA ARG A 67 -15.05 -5.64 14.05
C ARG A 67 -13.71 -5.19 13.47
N VAL A 68 -13.62 -5.09 12.18
CA VAL A 68 -12.37 -4.77 11.46
C VAL A 68 -12.46 -3.42 10.78
N LEU A 69 -11.40 -2.61 10.89
CA LEU A 69 -11.21 -1.37 10.13
C LEU A 69 -10.09 -1.58 9.11
N ASP A 70 -10.41 -1.50 7.82
CA ASP A 70 -9.47 -1.62 6.70
C ASP A 70 -9.20 -0.24 6.10
N ILE A 71 -8.01 0.31 6.36
CA ILE A 71 -7.59 1.66 5.95
C ILE A 71 -6.87 1.59 4.61
N GLY A 72 -7.45 2.24 3.59
CA GLY A 72 -7.02 2.10 2.20
C GLY A 72 -7.45 0.75 1.62
N ALA A 73 -8.72 0.43 1.77
CA ALA A 73 -9.30 -0.87 1.41
C ALA A 73 -9.19 -1.20 -0.08
N GLY A 74 -8.99 -0.18 -0.94
CA GLY A 74 -8.93 -0.33 -2.37
C GLY A 74 -10.22 -0.98 -2.93
N PRO A 75 -10.10 -1.92 -3.87
CA PRO A 75 -11.25 -2.60 -4.45
C PRO A 75 -11.77 -3.76 -3.57
N GLY A 76 -11.36 -3.82 -2.29
CA GLY A 76 -11.80 -4.83 -1.33
C GLY A 76 -10.95 -6.09 -1.26
N SER A 77 -9.68 -6.03 -1.66
CA SER A 77 -8.81 -7.22 -1.67
C SER A 77 -8.67 -7.90 -0.30
N LEU A 78 -8.80 -7.14 0.79
CA LEU A 78 -8.88 -7.66 2.17
C LEU A 78 -10.32 -7.63 2.69
N ALA A 79 -11.04 -6.53 2.49
CA ALA A 79 -12.39 -6.33 3.05
C ALA A 79 -13.35 -7.45 2.63
N ILE A 80 -13.38 -7.85 1.34
CA ILE A 80 -14.26 -8.92 0.84
C ILE A 80 -14.00 -10.27 1.53
N PRO A 81 -12.78 -10.84 1.52
CA PRO A 81 -12.55 -12.13 2.20
C PRO A 81 -12.60 -12.02 3.75
N LEU A 82 -12.42 -10.84 4.34
CA LEU A 82 -12.60 -10.60 5.76
C LEU A 82 -14.08 -10.63 6.15
N SER A 83 -14.97 -10.04 5.35
CA SER A 83 -16.40 -10.00 5.65
C SER A 83 -17.02 -11.40 5.86
N GLN A 84 -16.45 -12.42 5.20
CA GLN A 84 -16.86 -13.81 5.36
C GLN A 84 -16.40 -14.47 6.68
N LYS A 85 -15.59 -13.78 7.48
CA LYS A 85 -14.94 -14.34 8.69
C LYS A 85 -15.16 -13.55 9.95
N VAL A 86 -15.72 -12.34 9.86
CA VAL A 86 -15.87 -11.41 10.98
C VAL A 86 -17.27 -10.81 11.01
N ALA A 87 -17.66 -10.21 12.14
CA ALA A 87 -18.99 -9.62 12.30
C ALA A 87 -19.19 -8.41 11.36
N HIS A 88 -18.16 -7.57 11.22
CA HIS A 88 -18.28 -6.35 10.41
C HIS A 88 -16.91 -5.86 9.91
N VAL A 89 -16.89 -5.27 8.71
CA VAL A 89 -15.73 -4.58 8.14
C VAL A 89 -16.12 -3.14 7.82
N THR A 90 -15.37 -2.17 8.34
CA THR A 90 -15.43 -0.77 7.89
C THR A 90 -14.26 -0.53 6.95
N ALA A 91 -14.56 -0.23 5.69
CA ALA A 91 -13.60 0.02 4.62
C ALA A 91 -13.45 1.53 4.38
N VAL A 92 -12.28 2.08 4.68
CA VAL A 92 -11.94 3.49 4.39
C VAL A 92 -11.13 3.54 3.10
N GLU A 93 -11.64 4.22 2.06
CA GLU A 93 -10.99 4.32 0.75
C GLU A 93 -11.34 5.67 0.09
N PRO A 94 -10.35 6.53 -0.24
CA PRO A 94 -10.63 7.84 -0.82
C PRO A 94 -10.98 7.80 -2.32
N SER A 95 -10.42 6.85 -3.07
CA SER A 95 -10.45 6.86 -4.54
C SER A 95 -11.80 6.43 -5.10
N THR A 96 -12.36 7.23 -5.99
CA THR A 96 -13.67 6.97 -6.61
C THR A 96 -13.69 5.64 -7.34
N GLY A 97 -12.73 5.39 -8.23
CA GLY A 97 -12.66 4.15 -9.00
C GLY A 97 -12.50 2.90 -8.12
N MET A 98 -11.71 2.99 -7.04
CA MET A 98 -11.58 1.87 -6.08
C MET A 98 -12.89 1.59 -5.36
N VAL A 99 -13.61 2.62 -4.89
CA VAL A 99 -14.90 2.47 -4.21
C VAL A 99 -15.96 1.89 -5.15
N GLU A 100 -15.99 2.29 -6.42
CA GLU A 100 -16.91 1.72 -7.40
C GLU A 100 -16.67 0.22 -7.60
N VAL A 101 -15.42 -0.17 -7.79
CA VAL A 101 -15.06 -1.60 -7.95
C VAL A 101 -15.31 -2.37 -6.64
N LEU A 102 -15.05 -1.78 -5.46
CA LEU A 102 -15.38 -2.41 -4.18
C LEU A 102 -16.89 -2.71 -4.08
N LYS A 103 -17.76 -1.75 -4.45
CA LYS A 103 -19.21 -1.96 -4.43
C LYS A 103 -19.65 -3.10 -5.37
N GLU A 104 -19.12 -3.13 -6.60
CA GLU A 104 -19.39 -4.21 -7.53
C GLU A 104 -18.96 -5.58 -6.98
N ASN A 105 -17.77 -5.62 -6.35
CA ASN A 105 -17.28 -6.84 -5.73
C ASN A 105 -18.14 -7.28 -4.53
N MET A 106 -18.65 -6.32 -3.74
CA MET A 106 -19.59 -6.62 -2.63
C MET A 106 -20.88 -7.22 -3.16
N GLU A 107 -21.46 -6.66 -4.22
CA GLU A 107 -22.65 -7.19 -4.87
C GLU A 107 -22.40 -8.61 -5.44
N GLU A 108 -21.30 -8.79 -6.19
CA GLU A 108 -20.93 -10.11 -6.77
C GLU A 108 -20.73 -11.20 -5.70
N LYS A 109 -20.19 -10.84 -4.53
CA LYS A 109 -19.87 -11.77 -3.44
C LYS A 109 -20.93 -11.78 -2.33
N GLU A 110 -22.04 -11.08 -2.50
CA GLU A 110 -23.15 -10.99 -1.55
C GLU A 110 -22.67 -10.58 -0.13
N CYS A 111 -21.79 -9.55 -0.07
CA CYS A 111 -21.24 -9.04 1.19
C CYS A 111 -22.14 -7.93 1.73
N ASP A 112 -22.89 -8.18 2.80
CA ASP A 112 -23.82 -7.24 3.45
C ASP A 112 -23.28 -6.58 4.73
N ASN A 113 -22.15 -7.08 5.24
CA ASN A 113 -21.53 -6.62 6.48
C ASN A 113 -20.27 -5.75 6.25
N ILE A 114 -20.19 -5.04 5.10
CA ILE A 114 -19.13 -4.06 4.82
C ILE A 114 -19.74 -2.66 4.74
N SER A 115 -19.24 -1.73 5.55
CA SER A 115 -19.52 -0.29 5.45
C SER A 115 -18.38 0.43 4.74
N ILE A 116 -18.69 1.31 3.79
CA ILE A 116 -17.67 2.06 3.03
C ILE A 116 -17.69 3.52 3.47
N ILE A 117 -16.52 4.05 3.82
CA ILE A 117 -16.29 5.47 4.11
C ILE A 117 -15.37 6.02 3.03
N LYS A 118 -15.92 6.85 2.12
CA LYS A 118 -15.17 7.47 1.03
C LYS A 118 -14.47 8.73 1.50
N LYS A 119 -13.39 8.58 2.27
CA LYS A 119 -12.54 9.65 2.78
C LYS A 119 -11.09 9.20 2.81
N ARG A 120 -10.14 10.14 2.86
CA ARG A 120 -8.77 9.86 3.26
C ARG A 120 -8.75 9.60 4.76
N TRP A 121 -7.79 8.81 5.22
CA TRP A 121 -7.64 8.56 6.65
C TRP A 121 -7.40 9.85 7.44
N GLU A 122 -6.56 10.73 6.92
CA GLU A 122 -6.27 12.05 7.52
C GLU A 122 -7.46 13.01 7.59
N ASP A 123 -8.54 12.75 6.84
CA ASP A 123 -9.78 13.54 6.82
C ASP A 123 -10.90 12.89 7.65
N ILE A 124 -10.63 11.77 8.31
CA ILE A 124 -11.58 11.06 9.15
C ILE A 124 -11.71 11.78 10.51
N ASP A 125 -12.92 12.10 10.89
CA ASP A 125 -13.30 12.44 12.26
C ASP A 125 -13.63 11.13 12.99
N THR A 126 -12.73 10.69 13.88
CA THR A 126 -12.84 9.39 14.54
C THR A 126 -14.07 9.24 15.43
N GLU A 127 -14.69 10.33 15.85
CA GLU A 127 -15.91 10.32 16.68
C GLU A 127 -17.20 10.34 15.85
N LYS A 128 -17.17 10.94 14.65
CA LYS A 128 -18.36 11.12 13.83
C LYS A 128 -18.46 10.16 12.65
N ASP A 129 -17.32 9.83 12.05
CA ASP A 129 -17.29 9.03 10.84
C ASP A 129 -17.17 7.51 11.10
N LEU A 130 -16.74 7.12 12.32
CA LEU A 130 -16.44 5.74 12.67
C LEU A 130 -17.36 5.21 13.77
N GLU A 131 -17.79 3.98 13.60
CA GLU A 131 -18.60 3.25 14.59
C GLU A 131 -17.74 2.29 15.43
N GLY A 132 -16.62 2.81 15.98
CA GLY A 132 -15.72 2.02 16.82
C GLY A 132 -16.33 1.54 18.13
N PRO A 133 -15.57 0.84 19.00
CA PRO A 133 -14.18 0.46 18.76
C PRO A 133 -14.02 -0.74 17.82
N TYR A 134 -12.79 -0.88 17.25
CA TYR A 134 -12.43 -1.98 16.35
C TYR A 134 -11.44 -2.93 17.03
N ASP A 135 -11.70 -4.23 16.90
CA ASP A 135 -10.82 -5.27 17.44
C ASP A 135 -9.54 -5.41 16.61
N ILE A 136 -9.67 -5.16 15.30
CA ILE A 136 -8.58 -5.22 14.35
C ILE A 136 -8.59 -3.97 13.48
N ILE A 137 -7.44 -3.31 13.38
CA ILE A 137 -7.20 -2.24 12.42
C ILE A 137 -6.10 -2.70 11.47
N ILE A 138 -6.31 -2.52 10.17
CA ILE A 138 -5.34 -2.90 9.14
C ILE A 138 -5.08 -1.70 8.23
N ALA A 139 -3.80 -1.42 7.97
CA ALA A 139 -3.37 -0.55 6.87
C ALA A 139 -2.37 -1.32 5.99
N SER A 140 -2.82 -1.79 4.83
CA SER A 140 -2.05 -2.68 3.97
C SER A 140 -1.54 -1.97 2.73
N PHE A 141 -0.28 -1.51 2.78
CA PHE A 141 0.37 -0.72 1.73
C PHE A 141 -0.34 0.60 1.43
N SER A 142 -1.01 1.16 2.41
CA SER A 142 -1.80 2.40 2.34
C SER A 142 -1.28 3.53 3.24
N LEU A 143 -0.04 3.43 3.76
CA LEU A 143 0.56 4.42 4.65
C LEU A 143 1.13 5.62 3.84
N GLY A 144 0.26 6.32 3.12
CA GLY A 144 0.60 7.52 2.35
C GLY A 144 0.37 8.84 3.09
N MET A 145 0.00 8.79 4.38
CA MET A 145 -0.33 9.95 5.19
C MET A 145 0.92 10.79 5.47
N PRO A 146 0.88 12.11 5.24
CA PRO A 146 2.04 12.98 5.51
C PRO A 146 2.42 13.04 6.98
N ASP A 147 1.43 13.08 7.89
CA ASP A 147 1.63 13.00 9.33
C ASP A 147 1.33 11.58 9.80
N ILE A 148 2.36 10.72 9.77
CA ILE A 148 2.18 9.31 10.12
C ILE A 148 1.97 9.12 11.62
N ARG A 149 2.52 9.99 12.48
CA ARG A 149 2.29 9.97 13.93
C ARG A 149 0.80 10.17 14.23
N LYS A 150 0.22 11.26 13.71
CA LYS A 150 -1.20 11.55 13.89
C LYS A 150 -2.08 10.42 13.34
N ALA A 151 -1.75 9.87 12.17
CA ALA A 151 -2.48 8.76 11.60
C ALA A 151 -2.49 7.53 12.53
N ILE A 152 -1.38 7.23 13.20
CA ILE A 152 -1.28 6.12 14.16
C ILE A 152 -2.04 6.44 15.45
N GLU A 153 -1.96 7.67 15.97
CA GLU A 153 -2.72 8.13 17.13
C GLU A 153 -4.23 7.96 16.91
N ASP A 154 -4.72 8.29 15.71
CA ASP A 154 -6.13 8.10 15.35
C ASP A 154 -6.50 6.62 15.24
N MET A 155 -5.60 5.76 14.71
CA MET A 155 -5.80 4.31 14.74
C MET A 155 -5.90 3.79 16.19
N GLU A 156 -4.97 4.22 17.07
CA GLU A 156 -5.01 3.82 18.48
C GLU A 156 -6.26 4.35 19.21
N ALA A 157 -6.75 5.54 18.82
CA ALA A 157 -7.94 6.13 19.42
C ALA A 157 -9.18 5.23 19.26
N VAL A 158 -9.32 4.56 18.12
CA VAL A 158 -10.50 3.74 17.77
C VAL A 158 -10.25 2.23 17.89
N SER A 159 -9.05 1.81 18.31
CA SER A 159 -8.70 0.39 18.48
C SER A 159 -9.01 -0.11 19.88
N SER A 160 -9.67 -1.26 19.99
CA SER A 160 -9.81 -2.07 21.23
C SER A 160 -8.90 -3.30 21.25
N GLY A 161 -8.17 -3.58 20.15
CA GLY A 161 -7.42 -4.80 20.00
C GLY A 161 -6.08 -4.60 19.29
N TYR A 162 -5.93 -5.20 18.15
CA TYR A 162 -4.65 -5.19 17.42
C TYR A 162 -4.64 -4.21 16.25
N ILE A 163 -3.48 -3.58 16.00
CA ILE A 163 -3.20 -2.75 14.83
C ILE A 163 -2.13 -3.46 14.00
N TYR A 164 -2.39 -3.63 12.70
CA TYR A 164 -1.53 -4.29 11.73
C TYR A 164 -1.18 -3.34 10.59
N LEU A 165 0.10 -3.03 10.44
CA LEU A 165 0.62 -2.22 9.35
C LEU A 165 1.46 -3.10 8.42
N TYR A 166 1.13 -3.12 7.14
CA TYR A 166 1.95 -3.78 6.12
C TYR A 166 2.64 -2.73 5.28
N TRP A 167 3.96 -2.78 5.21
CA TRP A 167 4.73 -1.77 4.50
C TRP A 167 5.97 -2.33 3.80
N PHE A 168 6.80 -1.47 3.27
CA PHE A 168 8.02 -1.82 2.56
C PHE A 168 9.20 -1.86 3.53
N ALA A 169 9.91 -3.00 3.59
CA ALA A 169 11.12 -3.16 4.38
C ALA A 169 12.38 -2.85 3.54
N GLY A 170 12.44 -3.41 2.35
CA GLY A 170 13.54 -3.23 1.44
C GLY A 170 13.25 -2.30 0.27
N GLU A 171 14.17 -2.28 -0.68
CA GLU A 171 13.98 -1.57 -1.95
C GLU A 171 12.87 -2.23 -2.76
N ARG A 172 11.91 -1.43 -3.23
CA ARG A 172 10.87 -1.91 -4.13
C ARG A 172 11.48 -2.18 -5.50
N SER A 173 10.97 -3.18 -6.21
CA SER A 173 11.48 -3.50 -7.56
C SER A 173 11.50 -2.27 -8.48
N TRP A 174 10.41 -1.49 -8.48
CA TRP A 174 10.32 -0.29 -9.30
C TRP A 174 11.19 0.88 -8.81
N ASP A 175 11.56 0.96 -7.52
CA ASP A 175 12.52 1.96 -7.04
C ASP A 175 13.90 1.75 -7.65
N ARG A 176 14.31 0.48 -7.78
CA ARG A 176 15.60 0.09 -8.36
C ARG A 176 15.72 0.59 -9.79
N TYR A 177 14.71 0.31 -10.62
CA TYR A 177 14.68 0.79 -12.00
C TYR A 177 14.53 2.31 -12.07
N SER A 178 13.65 2.88 -11.24
CA SER A 178 13.44 4.34 -11.24
C SER A 178 14.71 5.11 -10.87
N LYS A 179 15.49 4.67 -9.89
CA LYS A 179 16.75 5.32 -9.54
C LYS A 179 17.72 5.41 -10.72
N GLU A 180 17.77 4.38 -11.56
CA GLU A 180 18.67 4.32 -12.70
C GLU A 180 18.16 5.12 -13.92
N ILE A 181 16.87 5.01 -14.23
CA ILE A 181 16.33 5.54 -15.49
C ILE A 181 15.74 6.95 -15.34
N TRP A 182 15.24 7.32 -14.15
CA TRP A 182 14.54 8.58 -13.89
C TRP A 182 15.36 9.83 -14.29
N PRO A 183 16.68 9.89 -13.98
CA PRO A 183 17.50 11.02 -14.41
C PRO A 183 17.57 11.16 -15.94
N LYS A 184 17.54 10.06 -16.68
CA LYS A 184 17.54 10.06 -18.15
C LYS A 184 16.19 10.49 -18.72
N LEU A 185 15.09 10.11 -18.06
CA LEU A 185 13.72 10.43 -18.48
C LEU A 185 13.32 11.86 -18.11
N HIS A 186 13.65 12.30 -16.91
CA HIS A 186 13.08 13.51 -16.30
C HIS A 186 14.10 14.57 -15.90
N ARG A 187 15.39 14.34 -16.10
CA ARG A 187 16.51 15.23 -15.74
C ARG A 187 16.53 15.61 -14.26
N LYS A 188 16.00 14.74 -13.40
CA LYS A 188 16.01 14.89 -11.94
C LYS A 188 16.17 13.53 -11.26
N GLU A 189 16.70 13.55 -10.06
CA GLU A 189 16.91 12.34 -9.28
C GLU A 189 15.57 11.78 -8.76
N TYR A 190 15.42 10.46 -8.77
CA TYR A 190 14.30 9.79 -8.14
C TYR A 190 14.54 9.62 -6.65
N LYS A 191 13.59 10.02 -5.83
CA LYS A 191 13.61 9.80 -4.39
C LYS A 191 12.55 8.75 -4.02
N PRO A 192 12.93 7.63 -3.37
CA PRO A 192 11.97 6.64 -2.92
C PRO A 192 11.11 7.17 -1.75
N SER A 193 9.91 6.61 -1.55
CA SER A 193 9.09 6.89 -0.38
C SER A 193 9.70 6.32 0.90
N PRO A 194 9.30 6.81 2.09
CA PRO A 194 9.76 6.28 3.36
C PRO A 194 9.44 4.80 3.51
N LYS A 195 10.27 4.09 4.27
CA LYS A 195 10.17 2.65 4.50
C LYS A 195 9.98 2.34 5.98
N CYS A 196 10.07 1.05 6.31
CA CYS A 196 9.82 0.57 7.66
C CYS A 196 10.82 1.07 8.71
N ASP A 197 12.03 1.42 8.32
CA ASP A 197 13.05 1.99 9.22
C ASP A 197 12.56 3.31 9.83
N VAL A 198 12.06 4.23 9.01
CA VAL A 198 11.48 5.48 9.51
C VAL A 198 10.19 5.21 10.30
N LEU A 199 9.31 4.35 9.79
CA LEU A 199 8.06 3.99 10.47
C LEU A 199 8.30 3.41 11.86
N TYR A 200 9.27 2.49 11.98
CA TYR A 200 9.63 1.89 13.27
C TYR A 200 10.11 2.94 14.28
N ASN A 201 10.95 3.88 13.83
CA ASN A 201 11.45 4.93 14.71
C ASN A 201 10.35 5.89 15.15
N VAL A 202 9.35 6.17 14.29
CA VAL A 202 8.14 6.93 14.70
C VAL A 202 7.39 6.18 15.79
N LEU A 203 7.11 4.88 15.60
CA LEU A 203 6.44 4.03 16.60
C LEU A 203 7.22 4.00 17.91
N TYR A 204 8.55 3.82 17.84
CA TYR A 204 9.41 3.81 19.01
C TYR A 204 9.34 5.12 19.80
N GLN A 205 9.36 6.28 19.13
CA GLN A 205 9.19 7.58 19.78
C GLN A 205 7.79 7.82 20.39
N MET A 206 6.78 7.10 19.88
CA MET A 206 5.43 7.08 20.45
C MET A 206 5.30 6.14 21.66
N GLY A 207 6.38 5.44 22.05
CA GLY A 207 6.36 4.43 23.11
C GLY A 207 5.71 3.10 22.67
N ILE A 208 5.54 2.90 21.37
CA ILE A 208 5.00 1.67 20.78
C ILE A 208 6.17 0.77 20.39
N TYR A 209 6.21 -0.43 20.97
CA TYR A 209 7.22 -1.47 20.70
C TYR A 209 6.56 -2.62 19.93
N PRO A 210 6.47 -2.51 18.60
CA PRO A 210 5.72 -3.47 17.80
C PRO A 210 6.48 -4.75 17.56
N ASN A 211 5.74 -5.81 17.25
CA ASN A 211 6.32 -6.99 16.61
C ASN A 211 6.57 -6.68 15.13
N MET A 212 7.59 -7.32 14.55
CA MET A 212 7.94 -7.16 13.14
C MET A 212 8.27 -8.51 12.52
N GLU A 213 7.71 -8.75 11.32
CA GLU A 213 8.00 -9.92 10.51
C GLU A 213 8.23 -9.50 9.06
N THR A 214 9.37 -9.86 8.50
CA THR A 214 9.68 -9.60 7.09
C THR A 214 9.32 -10.78 6.21
N PHE A 215 8.84 -10.49 5.00
CA PHE A 215 8.51 -11.50 3.99
C PHE A 215 8.76 -10.97 2.58
N THR A 216 8.97 -11.88 1.64
CA THR A 216 9.10 -11.52 0.23
C THR A 216 7.73 -11.53 -0.43
N LEU A 217 7.41 -10.45 -1.13
CA LEU A 217 6.20 -10.34 -1.96
C LEU A 217 6.58 -9.97 -3.39
N GLY A 218 5.77 -10.42 -4.31
CA GLY A 218 5.96 -10.26 -5.74
C GLY A 218 6.38 -11.56 -6.40
N ARG A 219 6.57 -11.48 -7.69
CA ARG A 219 6.89 -12.62 -8.54
C ARG A 219 7.91 -12.21 -9.59
N THR A 220 8.46 -13.18 -10.26
CA THR A 220 9.13 -12.98 -11.53
C THR A 220 8.05 -12.86 -12.60
N GLU A 221 8.05 -11.76 -13.35
CA GLU A 221 7.15 -11.51 -14.47
C GLU A 221 7.86 -11.86 -15.75
N ALA A 222 7.16 -12.51 -16.67
CA ALA A 222 7.67 -12.89 -17.99
C ALA A 222 6.82 -12.20 -19.06
N TYR A 223 7.49 -11.62 -20.04
CA TYR A 223 6.87 -10.96 -21.18
C TYR A 223 7.37 -11.61 -22.45
N SER A 224 6.49 -11.75 -23.45
CA SER A 224 6.86 -12.34 -24.75
C SER A 224 7.74 -11.42 -25.58
N THR A 225 7.64 -10.09 -25.35
CA THR A 225 8.42 -9.08 -26.05
C THR A 225 8.83 -7.95 -25.13
N PRO A 226 9.91 -7.20 -25.43
CA PRO A 226 10.26 -5.97 -24.72
C PRO A 226 9.15 -4.91 -24.78
N ASN A 227 8.38 -4.87 -25.86
CA ASN A 227 7.27 -3.93 -26.02
C ASN A 227 6.13 -4.23 -25.04
N GLU A 228 5.79 -5.49 -24.83
CA GLU A 228 4.83 -5.90 -23.80
C GLU A 228 5.30 -5.49 -22.39
N ALA A 229 6.58 -5.69 -22.09
CA ALA A 229 7.17 -5.21 -20.84
C ALA A 229 7.07 -3.69 -20.71
N MET A 230 7.34 -2.96 -21.79
CA MET A 230 7.26 -1.50 -21.83
C MET A 230 5.84 -1.00 -21.58
N GLU A 231 4.82 -1.60 -22.19
CA GLU A 231 3.41 -1.23 -21.99
C GLU A 231 2.99 -1.43 -20.53
N ASN A 232 3.39 -2.53 -19.91
CA ASN A 232 3.07 -2.84 -18.51
C ASN A 232 3.82 -1.93 -17.51
N LEU A 233 5.08 -1.59 -17.81
CA LEU A 233 5.94 -0.83 -16.90
C LEU A 233 5.87 0.69 -17.13
N SER A 234 5.44 1.16 -18.30
CA SER A 234 5.44 2.58 -18.69
C SER A 234 4.69 3.49 -17.70
N ASN A 235 3.59 3.01 -17.12
CA ASN A 235 2.79 3.76 -16.16
C ASN A 235 3.56 4.12 -14.87
N HIS A 236 4.60 3.33 -14.53
CA HIS A 236 5.45 3.63 -13.38
C HIS A 236 6.42 4.78 -13.65
N PHE A 237 6.72 5.07 -14.92
CA PHE A 237 7.76 6.01 -15.30
C PHE A 237 7.26 7.38 -15.75
N ALA A 238 5.95 7.65 -15.69
CA ALA A 238 5.33 8.94 -16.01
C ALA A 238 5.83 9.54 -17.34
N LEU A 239 5.82 8.74 -18.41
CA LEU A 239 6.30 9.14 -19.74
C LEU A 239 5.40 10.22 -20.33
N LYS A 240 6.02 11.22 -21.01
CA LYS A 240 5.32 12.38 -21.60
C LYS A 240 5.45 12.47 -23.12
N ASN A 241 6.40 11.76 -23.73
CA ASN A 241 6.69 11.84 -25.15
C ASN A 241 7.42 10.61 -25.67
N ASP A 242 7.49 10.50 -27.00
CA ASP A 242 8.09 9.33 -27.68
C ASP A 242 9.61 9.22 -27.48
N LYS A 243 10.30 10.34 -27.22
CA LYS A 243 11.74 10.29 -26.89
C LYS A 243 11.96 9.55 -25.58
N GLN A 244 11.10 9.80 -24.57
CA GLN A 244 11.17 9.09 -23.29
C GLN A 244 10.79 7.62 -23.44
N LYS A 245 9.81 7.29 -24.30
CA LYS A 245 9.47 5.90 -24.61
C LYS A 245 10.67 5.14 -25.17
N LYS A 246 11.38 5.71 -26.15
CA LYS A 246 12.60 5.10 -26.72
C LYS A 246 13.71 4.90 -25.69
N ILE A 247 13.90 5.86 -24.77
CA ILE A 247 14.89 5.74 -23.69
C ILE A 247 14.49 4.59 -22.75
N LEU A 248 13.21 4.44 -22.40
CA LEU A 248 12.74 3.35 -21.54
C LEU A 248 12.86 2.00 -22.25
N GLU A 249 12.50 1.91 -23.52
CA GLU A 249 12.62 0.69 -24.33
C GLU A 249 14.06 0.17 -24.34
N GLN A 250 15.02 1.01 -24.72
CA GLN A 250 16.44 0.66 -24.71
C GLN A 250 16.95 0.25 -23.32
N TYR A 251 16.45 0.92 -22.27
CA TYR A 251 16.79 0.56 -20.90
C TYR A 251 16.25 -0.82 -20.52
N LEU A 252 14.99 -1.10 -20.82
CA LEU A 252 14.36 -2.39 -20.52
C LEU A 252 15.01 -3.53 -21.30
N GLU A 253 15.33 -3.33 -22.59
CA GLU A 253 16.09 -4.31 -23.39
C GLU A 253 17.43 -4.67 -22.73
N SER A 254 18.10 -3.71 -22.10
CA SER A 254 19.37 -3.95 -21.39
C SER A 254 19.22 -4.59 -20.02
N LYS A 255 18.04 -4.54 -19.40
CA LYS A 255 17.79 -5.00 -18.01
C LYS A 255 16.96 -6.28 -17.92
N LEU A 256 16.09 -6.51 -18.89
CA LEU A 256 15.30 -7.73 -18.91
C LEU A 256 16.18 -8.90 -19.33
N ARG A 257 16.13 -9.98 -18.58
CA ARG A 257 16.83 -11.21 -18.92
C ARG A 257 16.00 -11.99 -19.93
N ASN A 258 16.62 -12.45 -21.01
CA ASN A 258 15.96 -13.35 -21.92
C ASN A 258 16.18 -14.79 -21.43
N GLU A 259 15.11 -15.47 -21.04
CA GLU A 259 15.12 -16.86 -20.60
C GLU A 259 14.08 -17.63 -21.43
N HIS A 260 14.55 -18.59 -22.25
CA HIS A 260 13.69 -19.42 -23.11
C HIS A 260 12.74 -18.61 -24.03
N GLY A 261 13.20 -17.48 -24.53
CA GLY A 261 12.41 -16.62 -25.42
C GLY A 261 11.50 -15.62 -24.70
N ASN A 262 11.49 -15.62 -23.38
CA ASN A 262 10.74 -14.64 -22.57
C ASN A 262 11.67 -13.61 -21.94
N TYR A 263 11.18 -12.38 -21.82
CA TYR A 263 11.87 -11.27 -21.16
C TYR A 263 11.44 -11.20 -19.69
N ILE A 264 12.36 -11.51 -18.80
CA ILE A 264 12.11 -11.73 -17.37
C ILE A 264 12.37 -10.45 -16.57
N HIS A 265 11.37 -10.05 -15.79
CA HIS A 265 11.40 -8.95 -14.83
C HIS A 265 11.26 -9.47 -13.40
N ASP A 266 12.22 -9.18 -12.54
CA ASP A 266 12.13 -9.52 -11.11
C ASP A 266 11.39 -8.41 -10.36
N ALA A 267 10.11 -8.63 -10.11
CA ALA A 267 9.21 -7.73 -9.36
C ALA A 267 9.14 -8.03 -7.85
N ARG A 268 10.03 -8.89 -7.33
CA ARG A 268 10.07 -9.21 -5.90
C ARG A 268 10.65 -8.07 -5.08
N SER A 269 10.11 -7.88 -3.88
CA SER A 269 10.61 -6.93 -2.88
C SER A 269 10.32 -7.42 -1.47
N THR A 270 11.18 -7.02 -0.52
CA THR A 270 11.00 -7.33 0.89
C THR A 270 9.95 -6.40 1.49
N ARG A 271 8.99 -7.00 2.14
CA ARG A 271 7.89 -6.34 2.85
C ARG A 271 8.03 -6.61 4.35
N VAL A 272 7.25 -5.88 5.13
CA VAL A 272 7.16 -6.07 6.58
C VAL A 272 5.72 -6.03 7.03
N LYS A 273 5.37 -6.93 7.94
CA LYS A 273 4.21 -6.87 8.80
C LYS A 273 4.69 -6.29 10.14
N ILE A 274 4.07 -5.22 10.59
CA ILE A 274 4.33 -4.56 11.87
C ILE A 274 3.02 -4.60 12.63
N TRP A 275 3.03 -5.08 13.89
CA TRP A 275 1.78 -5.16 14.65
C TRP A 275 2.01 -5.06 16.15
N TRP A 276 1.01 -4.56 16.83
CA TRP A 276 0.97 -4.50 18.29
C TRP A 276 -0.46 -4.59 18.80
N LYS A 277 -0.61 -4.90 20.06
CA LYS A 277 -1.88 -4.80 20.76
C LYS A 277 -1.99 -3.43 21.39
N ASN A 278 -3.05 -2.71 21.11
CA ASN A 278 -3.34 -1.45 21.78
C ASN A 278 -3.54 -1.71 23.29
N LYS A 279 -2.76 -1.00 24.12
CA LYS A 279 -2.76 -1.17 25.59
C LYS A 279 -3.73 -0.24 26.29
N LYS A 280 -4.67 0.41 25.59
CA LYS A 280 -5.68 1.19 26.30
C LYS A 280 -6.40 0.28 27.30
N GLU A 281 -6.09 0.45 28.59
CA GLU A 281 -6.89 -0.10 29.66
C GLU A 281 -8.32 0.39 29.47
N LYS A 282 -9.28 -0.55 29.51
CA LYS A 282 -10.70 -0.19 29.58
C LYS A 282 -10.87 0.65 30.85
N LYS A 283 -10.99 1.97 30.69
CA LYS A 283 -11.47 2.83 31.78
C LYS A 283 -12.93 2.55 32.05
#